data_68d20c7a5967b6f29e18c2ee04bf6b77
#
_entry.id   68d20c7a5967b6f29e18c2ee04bf6b77
#
_cell.length_a   1.000
_cell.length_b   1.000
_cell.length_c   1.000
_cell.angle_alpha   90.00
_cell.angle_beta   90.00
_cell.angle_gamma   90.00
#
_symmetry.space_group_name_H-M   'P 1'
#
loop_
_entity.id
_entity.type
_entity.pdbx_description
1 polymer ?
#
loop_
_entity_poly.entity_id
_entity_poly.type
_entity_poly.pdbx_seq_one_letter_code
_entity_poly.pdbx_strand_id
1 'polypeptide(L)'
;MILIKRYPNRRLYDTQASQYITLEDLAGLLAEGREVQVVDSKDGQDLTRRVLVQVLLLDEQAHKLDCLPVDFLRTLIRLKDPSMMKLFEHYVGTTLQTFTIAQQAMQQNLELLQKMAPAPTELIGNLINRLRPGSSGQG
;
A
#
# COMPACT_ATOMS: atom_id res chain seq x y z
N MET A 1 9.12 -0.94 -16.58
CA MET A 1 9.59 -0.21 -15.37
C MET A 1 10.14 1.14 -15.79
N ILE A 2 9.72 2.20 -15.15
CA ILE A 2 10.17 3.57 -15.44
C ILE A 2 11.40 3.87 -14.59
N LEU A 3 12.51 4.22 -15.21
CA LEU A 3 13.71 4.64 -14.49
C LEU A 3 13.67 6.14 -14.25
N ILE A 4 13.71 6.52 -12.98
CA ILE A 4 13.75 7.91 -12.53
C ILE A 4 15.14 8.18 -11.95
N LYS A 5 15.76 9.30 -12.33
CA LYS A 5 17.04 9.74 -11.77
C LYS A 5 16.81 10.90 -10.81
N ARG A 6 17.43 10.80 -9.64
CA ARG A 6 17.40 11.88 -8.66
C ARG A 6 18.72 12.65 -8.71
N TYR A 7 18.63 13.94 -8.91
CA TYR A 7 19.77 14.84 -8.98
C TYR A 7 20.07 15.47 -7.61
N PRO A 8 21.28 16.03 -7.41
CA PRO A 8 21.67 16.62 -6.12
C PRO A 8 20.74 17.73 -5.62
N ASN A 9 20.06 18.42 -6.53
CA ASN A 9 19.08 19.47 -6.20
C ASN A 9 17.71 18.87 -5.80
N ARG A 10 17.63 17.57 -5.56
CA ARG A 10 16.41 16.83 -5.21
C ARG A 10 15.37 16.76 -6.32
N ARG A 11 15.74 17.15 -7.54
CA ARG A 11 14.83 17.02 -8.68
C ARG A 11 14.84 15.59 -9.19
N LEU A 12 13.65 15.16 -9.63
CA LEU A 12 13.46 13.85 -10.24
C LEU A 12 13.34 14.01 -11.75
N TYR A 13 14.01 13.14 -12.47
CA TYR A 13 13.99 13.15 -13.93
C TYR A 13 13.47 11.80 -14.44
N ASP A 14 12.38 11.85 -15.20
CA ASP A 14 11.78 10.67 -15.84
C ASP A 14 12.55 10.42 -17.14
N THR A 15 13.33 9.33 -17.19
CA THR A 15 14.14 8.99 -18.35
C THR A 15 13.30 8.50 -19.53
N GLN A 16 12.12 8.00 -19.28
CA GLN A 16 11.23 7.52 -20.35
C GLN A 16 10.49 8.67 -21.01
N ALA A 17 9.96 9.59 -20.22
CA ALA A 17 9.27 10.77 -20.73
C ALA A 17 10.23 11.91 -21.08
N SER A 18 11.50 11.80 -20.71
CA SER A 18 12.55 12.80 -20.93
C SER A 18 12.20 14.17 -20.37
N GLN A 19 11.68 14.19 -19.14
CA GLN A 19 11.29 15.44 -18.48
C GLN A 19 11.44 15.33 -16.96
N TYR A 20 11.63 16.48 -16.32
CA TYR A 20 11.58 16.55 -14.86
C TYR A 20 10.16 16.38 -14.37
N ILE A 21 10.02 15.70 -13.24
CA ILE A 21 8.73 15.45 -12.61
C ILE A 21 8.80 15.83 -11.13
N THR A 22 7.62 16.11 -10.55
CA THR A 22 7.47 16.36 -9.13
C THR A 22 7.17 15.06 -8.39
N LEU A 23 7.22 15.10 -7.05
CA LEU A 23 6.77 13.96 -6.25
C LEU A 23 5.29 13.67 -6.47
N GLU A 24 4.50 14.72 -6.69
CA GLU A 24 3.07 14.58 -7.00
C GLU A 24 2.85 13.85 -8.33
N ASP A 25 3.66 14.19 -9.34
CA ASP A 25 3.63 13.50 -10.64
C ASP A 25 3.98 12.03 -10.46
N LEU A 26 5.00 11.75 -9.65
CA LEU A 26 5.40 10.37 -9.34
C LEU A 26 4.28 9.61 -8.62
N ALA A 27 3.63 10.27 -7.67
CA ALA A 27 2.48 9.67 -6.98
C ALA A 27 1.38 9.27 -7.95
N GLY A 28 1.11 10.11 -8.96
CA GLY A 28 0.14 9.80 -10.00
C GLY A 28 0.52 8.57 -10.81
N LEU A 29 1.79 8.46 -11.21
CA LEU A 29 2.27 7.28 -11.94
C LEU A 29 2.12 6.00 -11.12
N LEU A 30 2.44 6.06 -9.84
CA LEU A 30 2.32 4.91 -8.93
C LEU A 30 0.85 4.53 -8.70
N ALA A 31 -0.03 5.51 -8.60
CA ALA A 31 -1.47 5.26 -8.45
C ALA A 31 -2.08 4.58 -9.67
N GLU A 32 -1.51 4.81 -10.85
CA GLU A 32 -1.91 4.13 -12.09
C GLU A 32 -1.43 2.68 -12.14
N GLY A 33 -0.64 2.24 -11.16
CA GLY A 33 -0.10 0.88 -11.12
C GLY A 33 1.21 0.71 -11.88
N ARG A 34 1.87 1.79 -12.26
CA ARG A 34 3.15 1.72 -12.98
C ARG A 34 4.29 1.45 -12.01
N GLU A 35 5.22 0.62 -12.45
CA GLU A 35 6.42 0.31 -11.67
C GLU A 35 7.51 1.34 -11.95
N VAL A 36 8.12 1.82 -10.88
CA VAL A 36 9.12 2.90 -10.92
C VAL A 36 10.35 2.47 -10.14
N GLN A 37 11.51 2.76 -10.67
CA GLN A 37 12.79 2.63 -9.96
C GLN A 37 13.45 4.00 -9.92
N VAL A 38 13.90 4.42 -8.73
CA VAL A 38 14.58 5.69 -8.54
C VAL A 38 16.03 5.43 -8.17
N VAL A 39 16.95 6.04 -8.92
CA VAL A 39 18.39 5.91 -8.67
C VAL A 39 19.03 7.29 -8.56
N ASP A 40 20.13 7.35 -7.82
CA ASP A 40 20.94 8.56 -7.75
C ASP A 40 21.64 8.79 -9.10
N SER A 41 21.60 10.03 -9.59
CA SER A 41 22.18 10.37 -10.88
C SER A 41 23.70 10.26 -10.91
N LYS A 42 24.35 10.36 -9.76
CA LYS A 42 25.82 10.34 -9.66
C LYS A 42 26.39 8.94 -9.49
N ASP A 43 25.92 8.21 -8.50
CA ASP A 43 26.49 6.91 -8.13
C ASP A 43 25.61 5.72 -8.45
N GLY A 44 24.39 5.94 -8.94
CA GLY A 44 23.47 4.86 -9.29
C GLY A 44 22.85 4.14 -8.11
N GLN A 45 23.02 4.65 -6.90
CA GLN A 45 22.42 4.05 -5.71
C GLN A 45 20.90 4.02 -5.83
N ASP A 46 20.31 2.90 -5.45
CA ASP A 46 18.85 2.73 -5.48
C ASP A 46 18.21 3.54 -4.34
N LEU A 47 17.41 4.51 -4.70
CA LEU A 47 16.70 5.40 -3.78
C LEU A 47 15.19 5.14 -3.78
N THR A 48 14.74 4.08 -4.45
CA THR A 48 13.31 3.80 -4.63
C THR A 48 12.57 3.79 -3.30
N ARG A 49 13.07 3.04 -2.32
CA ARG A 49 12.41 2.91 -1.02
C ARG A 49 12.24 4.26 -0.34
N ARG A 50 13.28 5.08 -0.33
CA ARG A 50 13.25 6.41 0.31
C ARG A 50 12.25 7.34 -0.37
N VAL A 51 12.22 7.32 -1.69
CA VAL A 51 11.34 8.18 -2.46
C VAL A 51 9.88 7.74 -2.30
N LEU A 52 9.61 6.43 -2.27
CA LEU A 52 8.25 5.93 -2.03
C LEU A 52 7.73 6.35 -0.65
N VAL A 53 8.58 6.33 0.37
CA VAL A 53 8.20 6.83 1.70
C VAL A 53 7.84 8.31 1.64
N GLN A 54 8.63 9.10 0.92
CA GLN A 54 8.33 10.52 0.74
C GLN A 54 6.98 10.74 0.05
N VAL A 55 6.67 9.93 -0.95
CA VAL A 55 5.37 10.00 -1.64
C VAL A 55 4.23 9.71 -0.65
N LEU A 56 4.39 8.70 0.20
CA LEU A 56 3.38 8.37 1.22
C LEU A 56 3.13 9.54 2.18
N LEU A 57 4.20 10.26 2.53
CA LEU A 57 4.11 11.40 3.46
C LEU A 57 3.45 12.63 2.85
N LEU A 58 3.42 12.72 1.51
CA LEU A 58 2.77 13.84 0.82
C LEU A 58 1.24 13.76 0.88
N ASP A 59 0.70 12.58 1.02
CA ASP A 59 -0.75 12.38 0.94
C ASP A 59 -1.40 12.64 2.30
N GLU A 60 -1.63 13.91 2.60
CA GLU A 60 -2.27 14.31 3.85
C GLU A 60 -3.73 13.89 3.93
N GLN A 61 -4.39 13.73 2.79
CA GLN A 61 -5.83 13.43 2.74
C GLN A 61 -6.14 11.94 2.89
N ALA A 62 -5.30 11.08 2.34
CA ALA A 62 -5.56 9.65 2.36
C ALA A 62 -5.17 8.98 3.67
N HIS A 63 -4.31 9.60 4.47
CA HIS A 63 -3.87 9.10 5.78
C HIS A 63 -3.49 7.62 5.76
N LYS A 64 -2.80 7.19 4.69
CA LYS A 64 -2.46 5.78 4.50
C LYS A 64 -1.58 5.23 5.63
N LEU A 65 -0.76 6.10 6.22
CA LEU A 65 0.11 5.70 7.33
C LEU A 65 -0.66 5.44 8.62
N ASP A 66 -1.92 5.88 8.70
CA ASP A 66 -2.77 5.60 9.87
C ASP A 66 -3.11 4.12 10.00
N CYS A 67 -2.91 3.33 8.95
CA CYS A 67 -3.07 1.88 9.03
C CYS A 67 -1.95 1.18 9.81
N LEU A 68 -0.84 1.88 10.07
CA LEU A 68 0.28 1.32 10.81
C LEU A 68 0.06 1.51 12.33
N PRO A 69 0.08 0.43 13.11
CA PRO A 69 -0.05 0.54 14.57
C PRO A 69 1.08 1.38 15.17
N VAL A 70 0.78 2.09 16.24
CA VAL A 70 1.78 2.91 16.92
C VAL A 70 2.96 2.05 17.42
N ASP A 71 2.67 0.86 17.92
CA ASP A 71 3.71 -0.06 18.39
C ASP A 71 4.64 -0.49 17.26
N PHE A 72 4.12 -0.66 16.05
CA PHE A 72 4.94 -0.95 14.88
C PHE A 72 5.95 0.18 14.61
N LEU A 73 5.48 1.41 14.66
CA LEU A 73 6.32 2.59 14.45
C LEU A 73 7.38 2.73 15.54
N ARG A 74 6.99 2.50 16.81
CA ARG A 74 7.94 2.53 17.93
C ARG A 74 9.02 1.48 17.76
N THR A 75 8.64 0.27 17.39
CA THR A 75 9.58 -0.82 17.16
C THR A 75 10.57 -0.46 16.06
N LEU A 76 10.05 0.07 14.95
CA LEU A 76 10.89 0.47 13.82
C LEU A 76 11.90 1.55 14.21
N ILE A 77 11.46 2.54 14.99
CA ILE A 77 12.34 3.61 15.47
C ILE A 77 13.44 3.09 16.37
N ARG A 78 13.12 2.09 17.19
CA ARG A 78 14.08 1.51 18.16
C ARG A 78 15.07 0.54 17.55
N LEU A 79 14.81 0.07 16.33
CA LEU A 79 15.72 -0.85 15.64
C LEU A 79 17.00 -0.12 15.25
N LYS A 80 18.14 -0.61 15.76
CA LYS A 80 19.46 -0.05 15.46
C LYS A 80 20.41 -1.09 14.88
N ASP A 81 20.21 -2.37 15.25
CA ASP A 81 21.07 -3.46 14.81
C ASP A 81 20.69 -3.87 13.39
N PRO A 82 21.65 -3.86 12.43
CA PRO A 82 21.37 -4.26 11.06
C PRO A 82 20.82 -5.69 10.93
N SER A 83 21.25 -6.61 11.80
CA SER A 83 20.75 -8.00 11.78
C SER A 83 19.28 -8.06 12.15
N MET A 84 18.87 -7.30 13.16
CA MET A 84 17.48 -7.22 13.58
C MET A 84 16.62 -6.52 12.54
N MET A 85 17.18 -5.52 11.84
CA MET A 85 16.47 -4.85 10.76
C MET A 85 16.18 -5.82 9.60
N LYS A 86 17.12 -6.68 9.24
CA LYS A 86 16.91 -7.69 8.21
C LYS A 86 15.85 -8.71 8.61
N LEU A 87 15.88 -9.14 9.87
CA LEU A 87 14.86 -10.05 10.39
C LEU A 87 13.48 -9.41 10.36
N PHE A 88 13.38 -8.15 10.74
CA PHE A 88 12.14 -7.38 10.71
C PHE A 88 11.63 -7.22 9.28
N GLU A 89 12.52 -6.90 8.35
CA GLU A 89 12.18 -6.78 6.93
C GLU A 89 11.59 -8.10 6.40
N HIS A 90 12.21 -9.22 6.75
CA HIS A 90 11.71 -10.54 6.34
C HIS A 90 10.32 -10.81 6.91
N TYR A 91 10.12 -10.50 8.18
CA TYR A 91 8.83 -10.68 8.85
C TYR A 91 7.74 -9.84 8.20
N VAL A 92 8.03 -8.57 7.93
CA VAL A 92 7.10 -7.65 7.27
C VAL A 92 6.75 -8.15 5.87
N GLY A 93 7.76 -8.61 5.12
CA GLY A 93 7.55 -9.16 3.78
C GLY A 93 6.64 -10.37 3.77
N THR A 94 6.84 -11.29 4.72
CA THR A 94 6.00 -12.48 4.86
C THR A 94 4.56 -12.09 5.20
N THR A 95 4.38 -11.15 6.12
CA THR A 95 3.07 -10.65 6.52
C THR A 95 2.35 -10.01 5.34
N LEU A 96 3.08 -9.23 4.53
CA LEU A 96 2.52 -8.61 3.34
C LEU A 96 2.06 -9.65 2.32
N GLN A 97 2.83 -10.70 2.10
CA GLN A 97 2.43 -11.79 1.21
C GLN A 97 1.14 -12.45 1.69
N THR A 98 1.03 -12.71 2.98
CA THR A 98 -0.18 -13.27 3.57
C THR A 98 -1.38 -12.35 3.33
N PHE A 99 -1.21 -11.05 3.51
CA PHE A 99 -2.26 -10.07 3.25
C PHE A 99 -2.68 -10.07 1.78
N THR A 100 -1.72 -10.13 0.86
CA THR A 100 -2.02 -10.15 -0.58
C THR A 100 -2.82 -11.39 -0.96
N ILE A 101 -2.43 -12.55 -0.44
CA ILE A 101 -3.15 -13.81 -0.67
C ILE A 101 -4.58 -13.71 -0.13
N ALA A 102 -4.74 -13.20 1.09
CA ALA A 102 -6.06 -13.02 1.70
C ALA A 102 -6.94 -12.07 0.88
N GLN A 103 -6.35 -11.00 0.38
CA GLN A 103 -7.07 -10.03 -0.45
C GLN A 103 -7.56 -10.66 -1.75
N GLN A 104 -6.69 -11.43 -2.42
CA GLN A 104 -7.06 -12.13 -3.66
C GLN A 104 -8.17 -13.16 -3.41
N ALA A 105 -8.06 -13.93 -2.32
CA ALA A 105 -9.09 -14.91 -1.96
C ALA A 105 -10.43 -14.23 -1.70
N MET A 106 -10.41 -13.09 -1.02
CA MET A 106 -11.61 -12.32 -0.74
C MET A 106 -12.27 -11.82 -2.02
N GLN A 107 -11.46 -11.30 -2.97
CA GLN A 107 -11.98 -10.85 -4.25
C GLN A 107 -12.60 -11.98 -5.06
N GLN A 108 -11.94 -13.14 -5.09
CA GLN A 108 -12.48 -14.32 -5.78
C GLN A 108 -13.80 -14.78 -5.16
N ASN A 109 -13.89 -14.77 -3.84
CA ASN A 109 -15.12 -15.15 -3.14
C ASN A 109 -16.26 -14.17 -3.45
N LEU A 110 -15.95 -12.88 -3.52
CA LEU A 110 -16.95 -11.86 -3.90
C LEU A 110 -17.44 -12.05 -5.32
N GLU A 111 -16.55 -12.36 -6.26
CA GLU A 111 -16.93 -12.63 -7.65
C GLU A 111 -17.84 -13.86 -7.74
N LEU A 112 -17.50 -14.94 -7.01
CA LEU A 112 -18.32 -16.14 -6.96
C LEU A 112 -19.69 -15.85 -6.39
N LEU A 113 -19.76 -15.08 -5.30
CA LEU A 113 -21.03 -14.69 -4.69
C LEU A 113 -21.89 -13.87 -5.64
N GLN A 114 -21.28 -12.96 -6.40
CA GLN A 114 -21.99 -12.15 -7.38
C GLN A 114 -22.54 -12.97 -8.53
N LYS A 115 -21.81 -14.02 -8.94
CA LYS A 115 -22.27 -14.92 -10.01
C LYS A 115 -23.36 -15.88 -9.55
N MET A 116 -23.31 -16.31 -8.28
CA MET A 116 -24.23 -17.30 -7.75
C MET A 116 -25.50 -16.71 -7.15
N ALA A 117 -25.44 -15.46 -6.68
CA ALA A 117 -26.57 -14.77 -6.05
C ALA A 117 -26.93 -13.52 -6.84
N PRO A 118 -28.14 -13.47 -7.46
CA PRO A 118 -28.53 -12.31 -8.25
C PRO A 118 -28.73 -11.03 -7.42
N ALA A 119 -28.90 -11.14 -6.11
CA ALA A 119 -29.08 -10.00 -5.23
C ALA A 119 -28.21 -10.11 -3.98
N PRO A 120 -26.88 -9.93 -4.10
CA PRO A 120 -25.99 -10.07 -2.94
C PRO A 120 -26.29 -9.08 -1.83
N THR A 121 -26.85 -7.91 -2.18
CA THR A 121 -27.21 -6.89 -1.22
C THR A 121 -28.31 -7.35 -0.26
N GLU A 122 -29.29 -8.08 -0.78
CA GLU A 122 -30.37 -8.64 0.06
C GLU A 122 -29.83 -9.70 1.02
N LEU A 123 -28.93 -10.55 0.57
CA LEU A 123 -28.33 -11.57 1.42
C LEU A 123 -27.55 -10.95 2.59
N ILE A 124 -26.78 -9.93 2.31
CA ILE A 124 -26.02 -9.21 3.33
C ILE A 124 -26.96 -8.50 4.29
N GLY A 125 -28.02 -7.86 3.77
CA GLY A 125 -29.02 -7.20 4.58
C GLY A 125 -29.74 -8.17 5.52
N ASN A 126 -30.13 -9.32 5.00
CA ASN A 126 -30.78 -10.37 5.81
C ASN A 126 -29.83 -10.91 6.88
N LEU A 127 -28.56 -11.10 6.53
CA LEU A 127 -27.57 -11.59 7.49
C LEU A 127 -27.36 -10.57 8.62
N ILE A 128 -27.26 -9.30 8.29
CA ILE A 128 -27.11 -8.22 9.26
C ILE A 128 -28.32 -8.15 10.19
N ASN A 129 -29.52 -8.29 9.63
CA ASN A 129 -30.75 -8.27 10.42
C ASN A 129 -30.81 -9.44 11.40
N ARG A 130 -30.33 -10.61 11.00
CA ARG A 130 -30.29 -11.78 11.90
C ARG A 130 -29.29 -11.59 13.04
N LEU A 131 -28.20 -10.89 12.77
CA LEU A 131 -27.15 -10.66 13.76
C LEU A 131 -27.41 -9.44 14.64
N ARG A 132 -28.40 -8.61 14.29
CA ARG A 132 -28.71 -7.39 15.03
C ARG A 132 -29.35 -7.73 16.37
N PRO A 133 -28.77 -7.31 17.51
CA PRO A 133 -29.35 -7.58 18.81
C PRO A 133 -30.70 -6.85 18.97
N GLY A 134 -31.69 -7.54 19.51
CA GLY A 134 -32.97 -6.96 19.82
C GLY A 134 -34.00 -6.97 18.72
N SER A 135 -33.65 -7.36 17.51
CA SER A 135 -34.59 -7.40 16.40
C SER A 135 -35.61 -8.52 16.56
N SER A 136 -35.27 -9.55 17.31
CA SER A 136 -36.14 -10.71 17.54
C SER A 136 -37.08 -10.55 18.73
N GLY A 137 -36.86 -9.55 19.56
CA GLY A 137 -37.63 -9.32 20.76
C GLY A 137 -38.94 -8.59 20.55
N GLN A 138 -39.19 -8.19 19.35
CA GLN A 138 -40.32 -7.31 19.00
C GLN A 138 -41.42 -8.06 18.26
N GLY A 139 -41.29 -9.31 18.15
CA GLY A 139 -42.24 -10.14 17.44
C GLY A 139 -43.62 -10.16 18.06
#